data_374d43556625c30ebaf249b065855f0a
#
_entry.id   374d43556625c30ebaf249b065855f0a
#
_cell.length_a   1.000
_cell.length_b   1.000
_cell.length_c   1.000
_cell.angle_alpha   90.00
_cell.angle_beta   90.00
_cell.angle_gamma   90.00
#
_symmetry.space_group_name_H-M   'P 1'
#
loop_
_entity.id
_entity.type
_entity.pdbx_description
1 polymer ?
#
loop_
_entity_poly.entity_id
_entity_poly.type
_entity_poly.pdbx_seq_one_letter_code
_entity_poly.pdbx_strand_id
1 'polypeptide(L)'
;MNCIEITNLSVNYDNQLALKNVNLTIDSGQMIAIIGQNGSGKSTLIKAILGLIPAQFEKVLFFGHQLTQVRSQVTYIPQRESIDWDFPISVYEVVEMGRLNPNKWWKKSDQMDKQLIQEALEKVGMLSEASKQIGELSGGQQQRVFLARALVQNTSLLIMDEPFSGVDIRSQKVIFDVLTELKNAGKTMLIVHHDLSTVAAHFDHVIVLKNELLAFGETEKVFQSTIIEKAFGIPLNLSKND
;
A
#
# COMPACT_ATOMS: atom_id res chain seq x y z
N MET A 1 16.23 4.91 10.18
CA MET A 1 16.51 5.76 8.99
C MET A 1 15.15 6.16 8.41
N ASN A 2 14.93 7.47 8.17
CA ASN A 2 13.62 7.93 7.69
C ASN A 2 13.33 7.39 6.28
N CYS A 3 12.21 6.69 6.14
CA CYS A 3 11.70 6.18 4.87
C CYS A 3 10.89 7.26 4.12
N ILE A 4 10.00 7.95 4.84
CA ILE A 4 9.18 9.04 4.30
C ILE A 4 9.23 10.22 5.26
N GLU A 5 9.41 11.44 4.72
CA GLU A 5 9.30 12.69 5.47
C GLU A 5 8.33 13.62 4.76
N ILE A 6 7.32 14.11 5.49
CA ILE A 6 6.29 15.02 5.00
C ILE A 6 6.24 16.23 5.93
N THR A 7 6.29 17.45 5.35
CA THR A 7 6.15 18.70 6.09
C THR A 7 5.11 19.59 5.40
N ASN A 8 4.09 20.00 6.16
CA ASN A 8 3.04 20.95 5.76
C ASN A 8 2.30 20.56 4.46
N LEU A 9 1.97 19.24 4.29
CA LEU A 9 1.26 18.78 3.12
C LEU A 9 -0.23 19.10 3.23
N SER A 10 -0.78 19.77 2.21
CA SER A 10 -2.20 20.09 2.08
C SER A 10 -2.69 19.80 0.66
N VAL A 11 -3.92 19.32 0.53
CA VAL A 11 -4.56 19.03 -0.75
C VAL A 11 -5.95 19.65 -0.79
N ASN A 12 -6.24 20.39 -1.85
CA ASN A 12 -7.55 20.96 -2.14
C ASN A 12 -8.11 20.35 -3.43
N TYR A 13 -9.37 19.92 -3.41
CA TYR A 13 -10.15 19.59 -4.59
C TYR A 13 -11.21 20.70 -4.78
N ASP A 14 -11.12 21.43 -5.88
CA ASP A 14 -11.99 22.56 -6.24
C ASP A 14 -12.14 23.59 -5.11
N ASN A 15 -12.86 23.50 -4.13
CA ASN A 15 -12.95 24.38 -2.96
C ASN A 15 -13.07 23.58 -1.64
N GLN A 16 -12.82 22.28 -1.69
CA GLN A 16 -12.86 21.43 -0.50
C GLN A 16 -11.46 21.02 -0.08
N LEU A 17 -11.10 21.36 1.16
CA LEU A 17 -9.85 20.93 1.76
C LEU A 17 -9.92 19.44 2.10
N ALA A 18 -9.23 18.61 1.32
CA ALA A 18 -9.18 17.17 1.51
C ALA A 18 -8.13 16.76 2.55
N LEU A 19 -6.99 17.47 2.59
CA LEU A 19 -5.95 17.29 3.61
C LEU A 19 -5.40 18.65 4.05
N LYS A 20 -5.15 18.79 5.37
CA LYS A 20 -4.67 20.03 5.98
C LYS A 20 -3.42 19.79 6.80
N ASN A 21 -2.33 20.47 6.44
CA ASN A 21 -1.09 20.56 7.22
C ASN A 21 -0.58 19.21 7.77
N VAL A 22 -0.54 18.17 6.95
CA VAL A 22 -0.02 16.87 7.36
C VAL A 22 1.49 16.95 7.56
N ASN A 23 1.93 16.62 8.76
CA ASN A 23 3.35 16.51 9.15
C ASN A 23 3.59 15.08 9.64
N LEU A 24 4.51 14.35 9.02
CA LEU A 24 4.69 12.93 9.28
C LEU A 24 6.12 12.50 8.95
N THR A 25 6.73 11.70 9.81
CA THR A 25 8.01 11.03 9.56
C THR A 25 7.85 9.55 9.82
N ILE A 26 8.12 8.72 8.82
CA ILE A 26 8.02 7.26 8.86
C ILE A 26 9.42 6.68 8.80
N ASP A 27 9.76 5.78 9.72
CA ASP A 27 10.99 5.02 9.71
C ASP A 27 10.92 3.79 8.80
N SER A 28 12.10 3.31 8.39
CA SER A 28 12.21 2.10 7.56
C SER A 28 11.93 0.83 8.37
N GLY A 29 11.49 -0.24 7.67
CA GLY A 29 11.31 -1.58 8.23
C GLY A 29 10.02 -1.78 9.02
N GLN A 30 9.01 -0.93 8.81
CA GLN A 30 7.73 -0.97 9.53
C GLN A 30 6.56 -1.32 8.59
N MET A 31 5.53 -1.97 9.14
CA MET A 31 4.23 -2.13 8.51
C MET A 31 3.24 -1.15 9.13
N ILE A 32 2.80 -0.15 8.36
CA ILE A 32 2.02 0.99 8.83
C ILE A 32 0.62 0.95 8.21
N ALA A 33 -0.42 1.01 9.04
CA ALA A 33 -1.80 1.20 8.57
C ALA A 33 -2.14 2.69 8.46
N ILE A 34 -2.79 3.09 7.38
CA ILE A 34 -3.50 4.38 7.29
C ILE A 34 -4.99 4.10 7.50
N ILE A 35 -5.55 4.62 8.58
CA ILE A 35 -6.96 4.43 8.94
C ILE A 35 -7.72 5.75 9.05
N GLY A 36 -9.03 5.69 8.94
CA GLY A 36 -9.94 6.82 9.01
C GLY A 36 -11.23 6.53 8.24
N GLN A 37 -12.25 7.36 8.43
CA GLN A 37 -13.52 7.24 7.70
C GLN A 37 -13.34 7.36 6.18
N ASN A 38 -14.38 6.96 5.43
CA ASN A 38 -14.42 7.27 3.99
C ASN A 38 -14.43 8.79 3.81
N GLY A 39 -13.62 9.30 2.87
CA GLY A 39 -13.43 10.73 2.67
C GLY A 39 -12.44 11.42 3.64
N SER A 40 -11.80 10.68 4.57
CA SER A 40 -10.84 11.27 5.53
C SER A 40 -9.48 11.67 4.92
N GLY A 41 -9.26 11.40 3.62
CA GLY A 41 -8.03 11.79 2.92
C GLY A 41 -6.96 10.68 2.80
N LYS A 42 -7.25 9.42 3.11
CA LYS A 42 -6.28 8.30 3.07
C LYS A 42 -5.64 8.12 1.69
N SER A 43 -6.44 7.85 0.67
CA SER A 43 -5.97 7.69 -0.73
C SER A 43 -5.43 9.02 -1.29
N THR A 44 -5.98 10.16 -0.82
CA THR A 44 -5.49 11.49 -1.17
C THR A 44 -4.05 11.69 -0.66
N LEU A 45 -3.74 11.27 0.57
CA LEU A 45 -2.38 11.34 1.12
C LEU A 45 -1.41 10.53 0.27
N ILE A 46 -1.75 9.28 -0.04
CA ILE A 46 -0.92 8.42 -0.91
C ILE A 46 -0.70 9.06 -2.27
N LYS A 47 -1.78 9.49 -2.95
CA LYS A 47 -1.68 10.09 -4.28
C LYS A 47 -0.87 11.40 -4.27
N ALA A 48 -1.01 12.21 -3.23
CA ALA A 48 -0.28 13.46 -3.07
C ALA A 48 1.23 13.25 -2.91
N ILE A 49 1.65 12.36 -1.99
CA ILE A 49 3.08 12.08 -1.78
C ILE A 49 3.74 11.41 -3.00
N LEU A 50 2.97 10.66 -3.79
CA LEU A 50 3.44 10.04 -5.04
C LEU A 50 3.43 11.00 -6.24
N GLY A 51 2.95 12.26 -6.05
CA GLY A 51 2.84 13.25 -7.13
C GLY A 51 1.80 12.89 -8.20
N LEU A 52 0.81 12.05 -7.86
CA LEU A 52 -0.26 11.65 -8.76
C LEU A 52 -1.41 12.67 -8.82
N ILE A 53 -1.46 13.59 -7.85
CA ILE A 53 -2.40 14.72 -7.77
C ILE A 53 -1.66 15.97 -7.31
N PRO A 54 -2.14 17.18 -7.66
CA PRO A 54 -1.60 18.43 -7.15
C PRO A 54 -1.70 18.50 -5.62
N ALA A 55 -0.62 18.93 -4.98
CA ALA A 55 -0.55 19.15 -3.53
C ALA A 55 0.34 20.36 -3.22
N GLN A 56 0.08 21.02 -2.10
CA GLN A 56 0.97 22.05 -1.52
C GLN A 56 1.73 21.44 -0.36
N PHE A 57 3.04 21.61 -0.31
CA PHE A 57 3.87 21.11 0.78
C PHE A 57 5.20 21.88 0.85
N GLU A 58 5.80 21.89 2.02
CA GLU A 58 7.18 22.38 2.16
C GLU A 58 8.19 21.29 1.79
N LYS A 59 7.93 20.04 2.23
CA LYS A 59 8.82 18.93 2.01
C LYS A 59 8.05 17.62 1.87
N VAL A 60 8.40 16.84 0.84
CA VAL A 60 8.08 15.41 0.71
C VAL A 60 9.32 14.69 0.22
N LEU A 61 9.91 13.86 1.06
CA LEU A 61 11.13 13.10 0.76
C LEU A 61 10.92 11.61 1.02
N PHE A 62 11.56 10.80 0.18
CA PHE A 62 11.65 9.35 0.32
C PHE A 62 13.13 8.99 0.49
N PHE A 63 13.48 8.32 1.59
CA PHE A 63 14.87 7.98 1.91
C PHE A 63 15.81 9.20 1.85
N GLY A 64 15.32 10.39 2.25
CA GLY A 64 16.05 11.66 2.21
C GLY A 64 16.14 12.33 0.83
N HIS A 65 15.50 11.79 -0.21
CA HIS A 65 15.55 12.27 -1.59
C HIS A 65 14.16 12.57 -2.15
N GLN A 66 14.09 13.33 -3.25
CA GLN A 66 12.84 13.47 -4.02
C GLN A 66 12.45 12.13 -4.66
N LEU A 67 11.15 11.85 -4.79
CA LEU A 67 10.65 10.60 -5.37
C LEU A 67 11.25 10.28 -6.75
N THR A 68 11.46 11.28 -7.60
CA THR A 68 12.06 11.12 -8.94
C THR A 68 13.45 10.49 -8.91
N GLN A 69 14.22 10.73 -7.86
CA GLN A 69 15.58 10.20 -7.68
C GLN A 69 15.59 8.76 -7.15
N VAL A 70 14.54 8.37 -6.43
CA VAL A 70 14.45 7.05 -5.76
C VAL A 70 13.21 6.25 -6.22
N ARG A 71 12.64 6.59 -7.38
CA ARG A 71 11.42 5.97 -7.92
C ARG A 71 11.52 4.44 -8.01
N SER A 72 12.71 3.92 -8.30
CA SER A 72 12.97 2.47 -8.35
C SER A 72 12.93 1.78 -6.98
N GLN A 73 12.90 2.52 -5.88
CA GLN A 73 12.81 1.99 -4.52
C GLN A 73 11.38 1.98 -3.97
N VAL A 74 10.41 2.49 -4.75
CA VAL A 74 9.01 2.65 -4.32
C VAL A 74 8.09 1.92 -5.27
N THR A 75 7.27 1.01 -4.75
CA THR A 75 6.17 0.36 -5.47
C THR A 75 4.85 0.89 -4.96
N TYR A 76 3.92 1.13 -5.88
CA TYR A 76 2.55 1.50 -5.58
C TYR A 76 1.57 0.49 -6.17
N ILE A 77 0.69 -0.04 -5.34
CA ILE A 77 -0.48 -0.83 -5.73
C ILE A 77 -1.72 0.05 -5.50
N PRO A 78 -2.37 0.50 -6.58
CA PRO A 78 -3.54 1.35 -6.47
C PRO A 78 -4.77 0.55 -6.03
N GLN A 79 -5.83 1.28 -5.67
CA GLN A 79 -7.14 0.71 -5.37
C GLN A 79 -7.68 -0.05 -6.58
N ARG A 80 -8.33 -1.20 -6.33
CA ARG A 80 -8.79 -2.12 -7.36
C ARG A 80 -9.70 -1.46 -8.39
N GLU A 81 -10.59 -0.58 -7.96
CA GLU A 81 -11.56 0.13 -8.80
C GLU A 81 -10.91 1.10 -9.80
N SER A 82 -9.64 1.44 -9.62
CA SER A 82 -8.89 2.31 -10.54
C SER A 82 -8.18 1.56 -11.66
N ILE A 83 -8.27 0.23 -11.71
CA ILE A 83 -7.59 -0.62 -12.67
C ILE A 83 -8.60 -1.11 -13.72
N ASP A 84 -8.21 -1.04 -15.00
CA ASP A 84 -8.96 -1.64 -16.10
C ASP A 84 -8.69 -3.16 -16.12
N TRP A 85 -9.66 -3.93 -15.62
CA TRP A 85 -9.57 -5.39 -15.54
C TRP A 85 -9.96 -6.11 -16.85
N ASP A 86 -10.57 -5.40 -17.78
CA ASP A 86 -10.99 -5.97 -19.08
C ASP A 86 -9.85 -5.94 -20.11
N PHE A 87 -8.70 -5.34 -19.73
CA PHE A 87 -7.51 -5.33 -20.58
C PHE A 87 -7.00 -6.77 -20.79
N PRO A 88 -6.84 -7.22 -22.07
CA PRO A 88 -6.50 -8.60 -22.40
C PRO A 88 -5.01 -8.90 -22.12
N ILE A 89 -4.65 -9.06 -20.86
CA ILE A 89 -3.31 -9.37 -20.38
C ILE A 89 -3.34 -10.60 -19.48
N SER A 90 -2.36 -11.49 -19.62
CA SER A 90 -2.25 -12.67 -18.76
C SER A 90 -1.69 -12.32 -17.39
N VAL A 91 -1.96 -13.19 -16.42
CA VAL A 91 -1.40 -13.13 -15.06
C VAL A 91 0.13 -13.05 -15.10
N TYR A 92 0.76 -13.89 -15.94
CA TYR A 92 2.22 -13.89 -16.10
C TYR A 92 2.73 -12.53 -16.58
N GLU A 93 2.11 -11.96 -17.62
CA GLU A 93 2.51 -10.67 -18.19
C GLU A 93 2.33 -9.51 -17.17
N VAL A 94 1.25 -9.54 -16.35
CA VAL A 94 1.09 -8.54 -15.27
C VAL A 94 2.26 -8.58 -14.29
N VAL A 95 2.72 -9.78 -13.91
CA VAL A 95 3.85 -9.90 -12.98
C VAL A 95 5.16 -9.54 -13.69
N GLU A 96 5.34 -9.92 -14.96
CA GLU A 96 6.49 -9.56 -15.79
C GLU A 96 6.67 -8.04 -15.91
N MET A 97 5.57 -7.26 -15.97
CA MET A 97 5.65 -5.79 -15.96
C MET A 97 6.42 -5.25 -14.75
N GLY A 98 6.46 -5.97 -13.64
CA GLY A 98 7.27 -5.61 -12.47
C GLY A 98 8.79 -5.67 -12.72
N ARG A 99 9.23 -6.38 -13.75
CA ARG A 99 10.65 -6.50 -14.15
C ARG A 99 11.04 -5.55 -15.29
N LEU A 100 10.07 -4.87 -15.90
CA LEU A 100 10.35 -3.96 -17.01
C LEU A 100 11.21 -2.78 -16.53
N ASN A 101 12.35 -2.63 -17.17
CA ASN A 101 13.19 -1.44 -17.00
C ASN A 101 12.74 -0.39 -18.03
N PRO A 102 12.29 0.80 -17.61
CA PRO A 102 11.86 1.86 -18.52
C PRO A 102 12.90 2.22 -19.61
N ASN A 103 14.18 2.04 -19.29
CA ASN A 103 15.29 2.32 -20.21
C ASN A 103 15.64 1.15 -21.13
N LYS A 104 14.98 -0.01 -20.99
CA LYS A 104 15.26 -1.26 -21.72
C LYS A 104 13.98 -2.03 -22.04
N TRP A 105 12.86 -1.32 -22.28
CA TRP A 105 11.55 -1.91 -22.52
C TRP A 105 11.49 -2.88 -23.73
N TRP A 106 12.48 -2.82 -24.65
CA TRP A 106 12.63 -3.73 -25.80
C TRP A 106 13.37 -5.04 -25.46
N LYS A 107 13.97 -5.16 -24.28
CA LYS A 107 14.59 -6.41 -23.85
C LYS A 107 13.54 -7.37 -23.32
N LYS A 108 13.50 -8.56 -23.91
CA LYS A 108 12.72 -9.68 -23.36
C LYS A 108 13.28 -10.06 -21.97
N SER A 109 12.40 -10.54 -21.09
CA SER A 109 12.78 -11.14 -19.81
C SER A 109 13.83 -12.23 -20.02
N ASP A 110 14.88 -12.17 -19.25
CA ASP A 110 15.93 -13.20 -19.27
C ASP A 110 15.52 -14.41 -18.39
N GLN A 111 16.40 -15.42 -18.32
CA GLN A 111 16.11 -16.63 -17.55
C GLN A 111 15.93 -16.34 -16.04
N MET A 112 16.67 -15.38 -15.52
CA MET A 112 16.57 -14.98 -14.12
C MET A 112 15.26 -14.25 -13.83
N ASP A 113 14.81 -13.36 -14.73
CA ASP A 113 13.51 -12.70 -14.62
C ASP A 113 12.37 -13.72 -14.61
N LYS A 114 12.41 -14.72 -15.50
CA LYS A 114 11.41 -15.80 -15.56
C LYS A 114 11.33 -16.59 -14.26
N GLN A 115 12.48 -16.90 -13.66
CA GLN A 115 12.54 -17.59 -12.38
C GLN A 115 11.93 -16.75 -11.27
N LEU A 116 12.28 -15.46 -11.16
CA LEU A 116 11.73 -14.54 -10.16
C LEU A 116 10.21 -14.37 -10.30
N ILE A 117 9.70 -14.32 -11.53
CA ILE A 117 8.25 -14.24 -11.80
C ILE A 117 7.56 -15.53 -11.32
N GLN A 118 8.14 -16.70 -11.63
CA GLN A 118 7.60 -17.98 -11.19
C GLN A 118 7.57 -18.08 -9.66
N GLU A 119 8.67 -17.76 -8.99
CA GLU A 119 8.77 -17.75 -7.53
C GLU A 119 7.74 -16.79 -6.89
N ALA A 120 7.56 -15.60 -7.46
CA ALA A 120 6.57 -14.63 -6.96
C ALA A 120 5.13 -15.13 -7.14
N LEU A 121 4.80 -15.74 -8.29
CA LEU A 121 3.49 -16.35 -8.53
C LEU A 121 3.22 -17.53 -7.60
N GLU A 122 4.22 -18.37 -7.37
CA GLU A 122 4.14 -19.50 -6.43
C GLU A 122 3.89 -19.00 -5.01
N LYS A 123 4.61 -17.96 -4.57
CA LYS A 123 4.50 -17.37 -3.24
C LYS A 123 3.10 -16.83 -2.94
N VAL A 124 2.41 -16.28 -3.92
CA VAL A 124 1.03 -15.81 -3.78
C VAL A 124 -0.02 -16.85 -4.16
N GLY A 125 0.40 -18.10 -4.49
CA GLY A 125 -0.48 -19.21 -4.88
C GLY A 125 -1.24 -18.95 -6.19
N MET A 126 -0.56 -18.35 -7.18
CA MET A 126 -1.15 -17.99 -8.48
C MET A 126 -0.42 -18.62 -9.68
N LEU A 127 0.55 -19.51 -9.44
CA LEU A 127 1.34 -20.11 -10.53
C LEU A 127 0.48 -20.93 -11.50
N SER A 128 -0.51 -21.69 -11.00
CA SER A 128 -1.43 -22.47 -11.85
C SER A 128 -2.30 -21.61 -12.76
N GLU A 129 -2.47 -20.33 -12.40
CA GLU A 129 -3.31 -19.37 -13.14
C GLU A 129 -2.50 -18.49 -14.09
N ALA A 130 -1.18 -18.72 -14.19
CA ALA A 130 -0.24 -17.83 -14.91
C ALA A 130 -0.63 -17.50 -16.35
N SER A 131 -1.28 -18.44 -17.07
CA SER A 131 -1.73 -18.28 -18.46
C SER A 131 -3.11 -17.68 -18.61
N LYS A 132 -3.91 -17.55 -17.53
CA LYS A 132 -5.24 -16.96 -17.58
C LYS A 132 -5.17 -15.45 -17.76
N GLN A 133 -6.21 -14.87 -18.34
CA GLN A 133 -6.36 -13.42 -18.36
C GLN A 133 -6.69 -12.88 -16.97
N ILE A 134 -6.18 -11.68 -16.66
CA ILE A 134 -6.37 -11.07 -15.34
C ILE A 134 -7.85 -10.82 -15.03
N GLY A 135 -8.68 -10.52 -16.05
CA GLY A 135 -10.12 -10.30 -15.93
C GLY A 135 -10.92 -11.56 -15.55
N GLU A 136 -10.38 -12.76 -15.80
CA GLU A 136 -11.02 -14.03 -15.44
C GLU A 136 -10.90 -14.38 -13.95
N LEU A 137 -10.10 -13.63 -13.21
CA LEU A 137 -9.79 -13.91 -11.82
C LEU A 137 -10.78 -13.24 -10.86
N SER A 138 -10.98 -13.88 -9.69
CA SER A 138 -11.67 -13.23 -8.57
C SER A 138 -10.90 -12.01 -8.05
N GLY A 139 -11.57 -11.09 -7.35
CA GLY A 139 -10.92 -9.90 -6.79
C GLY A 139 -9.73 -10.22 -5.87
N GLY A 140 -9.86 -11.26 -5.03
CA GLY A 140 -8.77 -11.71 -4.18
C GLY A 140 -7.59 -12.31 -4.97
N GLN A 141 -7.86 -13.01 -6.07
CA GLN A 141 -6.83 -13.51 -6.97
C GLN A 141 -6.11 -12.37 -7.70
N GLN A 142 -6.85 -11.40 -8.24
CA GLN A 142 -6.30 -10.19 -8.88
C GLN A 142 -5.36 -9.45 -7.92
N GLN A 143 -5.77 -9.27 -6.67
CA GLN A 143 -4.94 -8.60 -5.66
C GLN A 143 -3.65 -9.36 -5.36
N ARG A 144 -3.70 -10.69 -5.30
CA ARG A 144 -2.51 -11.53 -5.13
C ARG A 144 -1.56 -11.43 -6.34
N VAL A 145 -2.08 -11.32 -7.56
CA VAL A 145 -1.25 -11.10 -8.76
C VAL A 145 -0.54 -9.73 -8.70
N PHE A 146 -1.24 -8.66 -8.27
CA PHE A 146 -0.60 -7.35 -8.09
C PHE A 146 0.46 -7.36 -6.98
N LEU A 147 0.24 -8.15 -5.93
CA LEU A 147 1.27 -8.37 -4.92
C LEU A 147 2.49 -9.12 -5.50
N ALA A 148 2.28 -10.17 -6.33
CA ALA A 148 3.38 -10.85 -7.03
C ALA A 148 4.17 -9.88 -7.93
N ARG A 149 3.49 -8.98 -8.65
CA ARG A 149 4.14 -7.92 -9.42
C ARG A 149 5.01 -7.02 -8.54
N ALA A 150 4.54 -6.67 -7.34
CA ALA A 150 5.32 -5.89 -6.40
C ALA A 150 6.53 -6.66 -5.85
N LEU A 151 6.40 -7.96 -5.62
CA LEU A 151 7.50 -8.82 -5.17
C LEU A 151 8.67 -8.84 -6.16
N VAL A 152 8.40 -8.99 -7.46
CA VAL A 152 9.47 -9.04 -8.47
C VAL A 152 10.16 -7.68 -8.68
N GLN A 153 9.53 -6.57 -8.29
CA GLN A 153 10.16 -5.24 -8.27
C GLN A 153 11.22 -5.12 -7.16
N ASN A 154 11.05 -5.87 -6.08
CA ASN A 154 11.96 -5.92 -4.92
C ASN A 154 12.32 -4.55 -4.33
N THR A 155 11.36 -3.64 -4.26
CA THR A 155 11.55 -2.28 -3.75
C THR A 155 11.68 -2.23 -2.23
N SER A 156 12.19 -1.11 -1.68
CA SER A 156 12.35 -0.90 -0.24
C SER A 156 11.07 -0.41 0.43
N LEU A 157 10.19 0.26 -0.33
CA LEU A 157 8.91 0.78 0.13
C LEU A 157 7.78 0.27 -0.76
N LEU A 158 6.77 -0.35 -0.15
CA LEU A 158 5.53 -0.77 -0.78
C LEU A 158 4.37 0.06 -0.23
N ILE A 159 3.67 0.77 -1.10
CA ILE A 159 2.47 1.54 -0.78
C ILE A 159 1.27 0.85 -1.41
N MET A 160 0.23 0.59 -0.61
CA MET A 160 -0.96 -0.12 -1.06
C MET A 160 -2.23 0.67 -0.65
N ASP A 161 -3.10 0.89 -1.62
CA ASP A 161 -4.37 1.59 -1.39
C ASP A 161 -5.53 0.59 -1.34
N GLU A 162 -6.02 0.29 -0.13
CA GLU A 162 -7.10 -0.67 0.18
C GLU A 162 -6.91 -2.08 -0.43
N PRO A 163 -5.77 -2.76 -0.20
CA PRO A 163 -5.47 -4.05 -0.82
C PRO A 163 -6.36 -5.20 -0.36
N PHE A 164 -7.17 -5.00 0.66
CA PHE A 164 -8.05 -6.02 1.25
C PHE A 164 -9.53 -5.82 0.90
N SER A 165 -9.87 -4.74 0.15
CA SER A 165 -11.24 -4.45 -0.24
C SER A 165 -11.79 -5.53 -1.19
N GLY A 166 -12.93 -6.14 -0.83
CA GLY A 166 -13.56 -7.19 -1.64
C GLY A 166 -12.74 -8.49 -1.74
N VAL A 167 -11.79 -8.70 -0.85
CA VAL A 167 -10.90 -9.88 -0.81
C VAL A 167 -11.42 -10.88 0.23
N ASP A 168 -11.54 -12.15 -0.16
CA ASP A 168 -11.94 -13.23 0.73
C ASP A 168 -10.89 -13.51 1.83
N ILE A 169 -11.31 -14.11 2.95
CA ILE A 169 -10.46 -14.36 4.13
C ILE A 169 -9.21 -15.18 3.81
N ARG A 170 -9.30 -16.16 2.88
CA ARG A 170 -8.15 -16.99 2.52
C ARG A 170 -7.12 -16.16 1.76
N SER A 171 -7.56 -15.34 0.82
CA SER A 171 -6.70 -14.43 0.07
C SER A 171 -6.09 -13.36 0.98
N GLN A 172 -6.86 -12.81 1.94
CA GLN A 172 -6.33 -11.86 2.94
C GLN A 172 -5.19 -12.48 3.74
N LYS A 173 -5.35 -13.75 4.20
CA LYS A 173 -4.31 -14.45 4.93
C LYS A 173 -3.02 -14.56 4.11
N VAL A 174 -3.10 -15.01 2.84
CA VAL A 174 -1.93 -15.10 1.96
C VAL A 174 -1.24 -13.74 1.81
N ILE A 175 -2.01 -12.66 1.64
CA ILE A 175 -1.47 -11.30 1.53
C ILE A 175 -0.73 -10.93 2.82
N PHE A 176 -1.32 -11.12 4.00
CA PHE A 176 -0.67 -10.80 5.28
C PHE A 176 0.58 -11.64 5.54
N ASP A 177 0.56 -12.93 5.20
CA ASP A 177 1.74 -13.81 5.32
C ASP A 177 2.90 -13.26 4.48
N VAL A 178 2.65 -12.88 3.23
CA VAL A 178 3.65 -12.27 2.33
C VAL A 178 4.14 -10.92 2.85
N LEU A 179 3.23 -10.04 3.33
CA LEU A 179 3.61 -8.74 3.90
C LEU A 179 4.48 -8.90 5.15
N THR A 180 4.17 -9.90 6.00
CA THR A 180 4.97 -10.22 7.19
C THR A 180 6.38 -10.66 6.80
N GLU A 181 6.54 -11.48 5.77
CA GLU A 181 7.86 -11.86 5.27
C GLU A 181 8.64 -10.66 4.72
N LEU A 182 7.98 -9.77 3.97
CA LEU A 182 8.60 -8.54 3.47
C LEU A 182 9.08 -7.64 4.62
N LYS A 183 8.28 -7.48 5.67
CA LYS A 183 8.64 -6.77 6.88
C LYS A 183 9.87 -7.38 7.54
N ASN A 184 9.90 -8.69 7.72
CA ASN A 184 11.02 -9.41 8.31
C ASN A 184 12.30 -9.29 7.45
N ALA A 185 12.16 -9.06 6.14
CA ALA A 185 13.25 -8.72 5.23
C ALA A 185 13.64 -7.22 5.27
N GLY A 186 13.11 -6.42 6.20
CA GLY A 186 13.42 -5.01 6.40
C GLY A 186 12.71 -4.05 5.43
N LYS A 187 11.72 -4.50 4.67
CA LYS A 187 10.91 -3.63 3.79
C LYS A 187 9.93 -2.80 4.62
N THR A 188 9.58 -1.63 4.07
CA THR A 188 8.58 -0.74 4.67
C THR A 188 7.28 -0.87 3.88
N MET A 189 6.15 -0.97 4.57
CA MET A 189 4.82 -1.00 3.96
C MET A 189 3.93 0.09 4.52
N LEU A 190 3.30 0.85 3.63
CA LEU A 190 2.30 1.87 3.96
C LEU A 190 0.98 1.46 3.32
N ILE A 191 -0.02 1.09 4.11
CA ILE A 191 -1.22 0.40 3.66
C ILE A 191 -2.47 1.13 4.13
N VAL A 192 -3.32 1.57 3.21
CA VAL A 192 -4.67 2.04 3.56
C VAL A 192 -5.50 0.83 3.99
N HIS A 193 -6.04 0.90 5.20
CA HIS A 193 -6.79 -0.19 5.80
C HIS A 193 -8.09 0.33 6.43
N HIS A 194 -9.16 -0.45 6.31
CA HIS A 194 -10.48 -0.04 6.81
C HIS A 194 -11.02 -0.98 7.90
N ASP A 195 -10.47 -2.17 8.03
CA ASP A 195 -10.89 -3.12 9.05
C ASP A 195 -10.06 -2.94 10.34
N LEU A 196 -10.67 -2.24 11.31
CA LEU A 196 -10.03 -1.94 12.57
C LEU A 196 -9.73 -3.19 13.43
N SER A 197 -10.47 -4.28 13.22
CA SER A 197 -10.28 -5.52 13.99
C SER A 197 -8.93 -6.19 13.73
N THR A 198 -8.35 -5.99 12.55
CA THR A 198 -7.09 -6.59 12.13
C THR A 198 -5.88 -5.68 12.34
N VAL A 199 -6.09 -4.38 12.61
CA VAL A 199 -4.99 -3.40 12.77
C VAL A 199 -4.03 -3.78 13.89
N ALA A 200 -4.54 -4.08 15.08
CA ALA A 200 -3.71 -4.40 16.23
C ALA A 200 -2.90 -5.71 16.07
N ALA A 201 -3.39 -6.64 15.24
CA ALA A 201 -2.75 -7.94 15.03
C ALA A 201 -1.61 -7.90 13.99
N HIS A 202 -1.68 -6.98 13.02
CA HIS A 202 -0.79 -7.05 11.85
C HIS A 202 0.11 -5.84 11.67
N PHE A 203 -0.23 -4.66 12.23
CA PHE A 203 0.50 -3.43 11.96
C PHE A 203 1.29 -2.93 13.16
N ASP A 204 2.53 -2.52 12.94
CA ASP A 204 3.41 -1.97 13.98
C ASP A 204 3.00 -0.55 14.36
N HIS A 205 2.63 0.24 13.34
CA HIS A 205 2.29 1.65 13.48
C HIS A 205 0.97 1.95 12.79
N VAL A 206 0.33 3.01 13.23
CA VAL A 206 -0.93 3.47 12.64
C VAL A 206 -0.91 4.99 12.46
N ILE A 207 -1.39 5.41 11.29
CA ILE A 207 -1.69 6.80 10.92
C ILE A 207 -3.21 6.93 10.98
N VAL A 208 -3.71 7.86 11.81
CA VAL A 208 -5.14 8.15 11.94
C VAL A 208 -5.45 9.47 11.27
N LEU A 209 -6.28 9.45 10.22
CA LEU A 209 -6.63 10.61 9.42
C LEU A 209 -8.12 10.99 9.55
N LYS A 210 -8.36 12.32 9.61
CA LYS A 210 -9.68 12.95 9.46
C LYS A 210 -9.50 14.34 8.80
N ASN A 211 -9.18 14.34 7.50
CA ASN A 211 -8.75 15.52 6.74
C ASN A 211 -7.47 16.21 7.28
N GLU A 212 -7.00 15.78 8.41
CA GLU A 212 -5.73 16.14 9.05
C GLU A 212 -5.14 14.92 9.74
N LEU A 213 -3.88 14.99 10.14
CA LEU A 213 -3.26 13.94 10.94
C LEU A 213 -3.75 14.07 12.39
N LEU A 214 -4.58 13.13 12.85
CA LEU A 214 -5.03 13.08 14.23
C LEU A 214 -4.01 12.44 15.16
N ALA A 215 -3.35 11.37 14.69
CA ALA A 215 -2.32 10.66 15.44
C ALA A 215 -1.44 9.82 14.49
N PHE A 216 -0.19 9.61 14.90
CA PHE A 216 0.74 8.66 14.31
C PHE A 216 1.65 8.07 15.40
N GLY A 217 1.92 6.78 15.34
CA GLY A 217 2.83 6.09 16.26
C GLY A 217 2.59 4.59 16.33
N GLU A 218 3.24 3.95 17.29
CA GLU A 218 3.06 2.52 17.56
C GLU A 218 1.57 2.18 17.75
N THR A 219 1.13 1.09 17.14
CA THR A 219 -0.28 0.70 17.14
C THR A 219 -0.84 0.58 18.56
N GLU A 220 -0.13 -0.06 19.48
CA GLU A 220 -0.56 -0.23 20.87
C GLU A 220 -0.79 1.10 21.61
N LYS A 221 -0.04 2.15 21.25
CA LYS A 221 -0.13 3.47 21.88
C LYS A 221 -1.20 4.37 21.26
N VAL A 222 -1.35 4.30 19.93
CA VAL A 222 -2.25 5.18 19.18
C VAL A 222 -3.65 4.58 19.03
N PHE A 223 -3.76 3.27 18.95
CA PHE A 223 -5.03 2.57 18.76
C PHE A 223 -5.85 2.51 20.08
N GLN A 224 -6.14 3.70 20.60
CA GLN A 224 -6.94 3.88 21.84
C GLN A 224 -8.35 4.36 21.46
N SER A 225 -9.34 4.00 22.30
CA SER A 225 -10.75 4.31 22.06
C SER A 225 -10.98 5.79 21.77
N THR A 226 -10.38 6.70 22.54
CA THR A 226 -10.56 8.15 22.40
C THR A 226 -10.11 8.72 21.06
N ILE A 227 -8.98 8.25 20.52
CA ILE A 227 -8.46 8.68 19.21
C ILE A 227 -9.32 8.10 18.09
N ILE A 228 -9.67 6.83 18.19
CA ILE A 228 -10.50 6.13 17.22
C ILE A 228 -11.91 6.68 17.21
N GLU A 229 -12.51 6.95 18.37
CA GLU A 229 -13.81 7.61 18.49
C GLU A 229 -13.81 8.98 17.82
N LYS A 230 -12.77 9.79 18.05
CA LYS A 230 -12.61 11.10 17.38
C LYS A 230 -12.52 10.96 15.86
N ALA A 231 -11.80 9.95 15.36
CA ALA A 231 -11.63 9.68 13.95
C ALA A 231 -12.88 9.17 13.26
N PHE A 232 -13.59 8.23 13.92
CA PHE A 232 -14.72 7.51 13.32
C PHE A 232 -16.09 8.01 13.80
N GLY A 233 -16.15 8.84 14.85
CA GLY A 233 -17.41 9.38 15.39
C GLY A 233 -18.31 8.33 16.06
N ILE A 234 -17.77 7.16 16.38
CA ILE A 234 -18.51 6.03 16.96
C ILE A 234 -17.77 5.58 18.22
N PRO A 235 -18.43 5.44 19.39
CA PRO A 235 -17.81 4.85 20.56
C PRO A 235 -17.44 3.40 20.27
N LEU A 236 -16.14 3.10 20.25
CA LEU A 236 -15.63 1.74 20.09
C LEU A 236 -15.45 1.10 21.46
N ASN A 237 -16.33 0.16 21.79
CA ASN A 237 -16.05 -0.80 22.85
C ASN A 237 -14.94 -1.74 22.35
N LEU A 238 -13.68 -1.31 22.51
CA LEU A 238 -12.51 -2.20 22.41
C LEU A 238 -12.51 -3.08 23.68
N SER A 239 -13.56 -3.89 23.87
CA SER A 239 -13.55 -4.92 24.91
C SER A 239 -12.43 -5.89 24.52
N LYS A 240 -11.40 -5.95 25.35
CA LYS A 240 -10.44 -7.06 25.35
C LYS A 240 -11.29 -8.33 25.45
N ASN A 241 -11.31 -9.12 24.39
CA ASN A 241 -11.70 -10.51 24.53
C ASN A 241 -10.62 -11.17 25.37
N ASP A 242 -10.97 -11.45 26.62
CA ASP A 242 -10.24 -12.32 27.52
C ASP A 242 -10.09 -13.72 26.92
#